data_e0db779aef4aee9cf8fb692b02c289a1
#
_entry.id   e0db779aef4aee9cf8fb692b02c289a1
#
_cell.length_a   1.000
_cell.length_b   1.000
_cell.length_c   1.000
_cell.angle_alpha   90.00
_cell.angle_beta   90.00
_cell.angle_gamma   90.00
#
_symmetry.space_group_name_H-M   'P 1'
#
loop_
_entity.id
_entity.type
_entity.pdbx_description
1 polymer ?
#
loop_
_entity_poly.entity_id
_entity_poly.type
_entity_poly.pdbx_seq_one_letter_code
_entity_poly.pdbx_strand_id
1 'polypeptide(L)'
;MDDPRNSLFMHYKSLLNEIKPNGFIFENVAGLLNMEKGKVFERVKEEFSSTMKTMNGWILNSEHYAIPQRRKRVILVGSNDPLFSIEPPQKLTEDKESWVSVKDALSDLPPLQHGEDGSGKYYIHHPE
;
A
#
# COMPACT_ATOMS: atom_id res chain seq x y z
N MET A 1 -2.92 20.32 -16.40
CA MET A 1 -2.78 19.17 -17.32
C MET A 1 -3.71 18.09 -16.84
N ASP A 2 -4.65 17.72 -17.66
CA ASP A 2 -5.58 16.62 -17.37
C ASP A 2 -4.85 15.29 -17.63
N ASP A 3 -4.23 14.74 -16.59
CA ASP A 3 -3.59 13.42 -16.68
C ASP A 3 -4.70 12.35 -16.67
N PRO A 4 -4.85 11.54 -17.73
CA PRO A 4 -5.89 10.51 -17.79
C PRO A 4 -5.81 9.50 -16.65
N ARG A 5 -4.66 9.36 -15.97
CA ARG A 5 -4.50 8.54 -14.78
C ARG A 5 -5.30 9.04 -13.58
N ASN A 6 -5.64 10.33 -13.56
CA ASN A 6 -6.46 10.93 -12.49
C ASN A 6 -7.91 10.45 -12.51
N SER A 7 -8.35 9.79 -13.58
CA SER A 7 -9.70 9.22 -13.73
C SER A 7 -9.76 7.70 -13.55
N LEU A 8 -8.61 7.01 -13.34
CA LEU A 8 -8.59 5.55 -13.20
C LEU A 8 -9.46 5.03 -12.04
N PHE A 9 -9.60 5.80 -10.98
CA PHE A 9 -10.49 5.44 -9.87
C PHE A 9 -11.96 5.34 -10.29
N MET A 10 -12.38 6.05 -11.35
CA MET A 10 -13.73 5.94 -11.91
C MET A 10 -13.98 4.58 -12.56
N HIS A 11 -12.97 4.02 -13.24
CA HIS A 11 -13.06 2.65 -13.77
C HIS A 11 -13.15 1.63 -12.64
N TYR A 12 -12.37 1.83 -11.57
CA TYR A 12 -12.48 0.99 -10.37
C TYR A 12 -13.87 1.06 -9.75
N LYS A 13 -14.45 2.27 -9.63
CA LYS A 13 -15.86 2.45 -9.19
C LYS A 13 -16.84 1.71 -10.09
N SER A 14 -16.67 1.79 -11.41
CA SER A 14 -17.53 1.08 -12.36
C SER A 14 -17.50 -0.43 -12.12
N LEU A 15 -16.29 -1.00 -11.87
CA LEU A 15 -16.15 -2.41 -11.52
C LEU A 15 -16.85 -2.76 -10.21
N LEU A 16 -16.74 -1.92 -9.17
CA LEU A 16 -17.45 -2.14 -7.90
C LEU A 16 -18.97 -2.19 -8.10
N ASN A 17 -19.52 -1.33 -8.94
CA ASN A 17 -20.95 -1.29 -9.26
C ASN A 17 -21.41 -2.51 -10.07
N GLU A 18 -20.56 -3.04 -10.93
CA GLU A 18 -20.85 -4.22 -11.76
C GLU A 18 -20.75 -5.52 -10.96
N ILE A 19 -19.61 -5.70 -10.27
CA ILE A 19 -19.30 -6.94 -9.50
C ILE A 19 -20.10 -7.00 -8.19
N LYS A 20 -20.43 -5.84 -7.60
CA LYS A 20 -21.13 -5.69 -6.30
C LYS A 20 -20.50 -6.56 -5.20
N PRO A 21 -19.20 -6.41 -4.92
CA PRO A 21 -18.53 -7.20 -3.90
C PRO A 21 -19.04 -6.83 -2.50
N ASN A 22 -18.84 -7.71 -1.54
CA ASN A 22 -19.15 -7.41 -0.13
C ASN A 22 -18.22 -6.37 0.49
N GLY A 23 -17.05 -6.18 -0.09
CA GLY A 23 -16.08 -5.18 0.31
C GLY A 23 -14.99 -4.98 -0.73
N PHE A 24 -14.18 -3.94 -0.55
CA PHE A 24 -13.03 -3.64 -1.40
C PHE A 24 -11.83 -3.15 -0.60
N ILE A 25 -10.66 -3.28 -1.19
CA ILE A 25 -9.43 -2.59 -0.78
C ILE A 25 -8.90 -1.81 -1.98
N PHE A 26 -8.70 -0.51 -1.81
CA PHE A 26 -8.09 0.35 -2.80
C PHE A 26 -6.76 0.87 -2.28
N GLU A 27 -5.67 0.66 -3.03
CA GLU A 27 -4.31 1.14 -2.70
C GLU A 27 -3.87 2.17 -3.73
N ASN A 28 -3.24 3.25 -3.24
CA ASN A 28 -2.62 4.21 -4.14
C ASN A 28 -1.39 4.89 -3.49
N VAL A 29 -0.61 5.58 -4.32
CA VAL A 29 0.54 6.36 -3.85
C VAL A 29 0.10 7.55 -3.00
N ALA A 30 0.90 7.93 -2.01
CA ALA A 30 0.60 9.07 -1.14
C ALA A 30 0.50 10.41 -1.89
N GLY A 31 1.04 10.50 -3.12
CA GLY A 31 0.87 11.66 -3.99
C GLY A 31 -0.60 12.01 -4.26
N LEU A 32 -1.49 11.02 -4.25
CA LEU A 32 -2.94 11.21 -4.40
C LEU A 32 -3.50 12.23 -3.40
N LEU A 33 -2.99 12.26 -2.17
CA LEU A 33 -3.42 13.18 -1.12
C LEU A 33 -3.14 14.66 -1.44
N ASN A 34 -2.14 14.93 -2.27
CA ASN A 34 -1.70 16.29 -2.59
C ASN A 34 -2.16 16.75 -3.99
N MET A 35 -2.71 15.83 -4.80
CA MET A 35 -3.17 16.16 -6.14
C MET A 35 -4.28 17.21 -6.08
N GLU A 36 -4.14 18.27 -6.87
CA GLU A 36 -5.07 19.40 -6.89
C GLU A 36 -5.39 19.95 -5.48
N LYS A 37 -4.38 20.04 -4.60
CA LYS A 37 -4.54 20.46 -3.20
C LYS A 37 -5.51 19.56 -2.40
N GLY A 38 -5.49 18.24 -2.68
CA GLY A 38 -6.31 17.25 -1.99
C GLY A 38 -7.69 16.98 -2.63
N LYS A 39 -8.12 17.78 -3.60
CA LYS A 39 -9.44 17.64 -4.22
C LYS A 39 -9.65 16.27 -4.89
N VAL A 40 -8.62 15.72 -5.51
CA VAL A 40 -8.72 14.40 -6.15
C VAL A 40 -9.00 13.31 -5.11
N PHE A 41 -8.33 13.36 -3.95
CA PHE A 41 -8.56 12.38 -2.89
C PHE A 41 -9.97 12.49 -2.28
N GLU A 42 -10.46 13.73 -2.06
CA GLU A 42 -11.84 13.91 -1.58
C GLU A 42 -12.86 13.36 -2.58
N ARG A 43 -12.69 13.61 -3.88
CA ARG A 43 -13.53 13.00 -4.92
C ARG A 43 -13.48 11.46 -4.89
N VAL A 44 -12.31 10.87 -4.75
CA VAL A 44 -12.17 9.39 -4.62
C VAL A 44 -12.98 8.88 -3.43
N LYS A 45 -12.89 9.55 -2.27
CA LYS A 45 -13.66 9.17 -1.09
C LYS A 45 -15.17 9.30 -1.32
N GLU A 46 -15.63 10.41 -1.86
CA GLU A 46 -17.04 10.63 -2.18
C GLU A 46 -17.60 9.58 -3.12
N GLU A 47 -16.87 9.31 -4.23
CA GLU A 47 -17.27 8.35 -5.24
C GLU A 47 -17.36 6.92 -4.69
N PHE A 48 -16.42 6.52 -3.84
CA PHE A 48 -16.43 5.18 -3.24
C PHE A 48 -17.44 5.05 -2.10
N SER A 49 -17.66 6.11 -1.31
CA SER A 49 -18.68 6.12 -0.26
C SER A 49 -20.09 5.92 -0.82
N SER A 50 -20.32 6.25 -2.10
CA SER A 50 -21.60 5.97 -2.76
C SER A 50 -21.83 4.49 -3.08
N THR A 51 -20.78 3.65 -3.01
CA THR A 51 -20.83 2.23 -3.39
C THR A 51 -20.86 1.28 -2.19
N MET A 52 -20.50 1.76 -1.00
CA MET A 52 -20.37 0.94 0.22
C MET A 52 -21.06 1.60 1.42
N LYS A 53 -21.46 0.78 2.39
CA LYS A 53 -22.13 1.27 3.61
C LYS A 53 -21.15 1.83 4.64
N THR A 54 -19.95 1.28 4.69
CA THR A 54 -18.86 1.75 5.55
C THR A 54 -17.59 1.93 4.75
N MET A 55 -16.75 2.91 5.11
CA MET A 55 -15.45 3.12 4.50
C MET A 55 -14.48 3.71 5.51
N ASN A 56 -13.30 3.13 5.58
CA ASN A 56 -12.15 3.61 6.36
C ASN A 56 -10.94 3.83 5.46
N GLY A 57 -10.04 4.69 5.88
CA GLY A 57 -8.83 4.96 5.11
C GLY A 57 -7.65 5.37 5.97
N TRP A 58 -6.46 4.92 5.61
CA TRP A 58 -5.23 5.15 6.34
C TRP A 58 -4.08 5.51 5.41
N ILE A 59 -3.09 6.16 5.99
CA ILE A 59 -1.77 6.33 5.38
C ILE A 59 -0.82 5.37 6.09
N LEU A 60 -0.32 4.38 5.36
CA LEU A 60 0.62 3.39 5.89
C LEU A 60 2.03 3.66 5.36
N ASN A 61 3.01 3.53 6.24
CA ASN A 61 4.43 3.61 5.91
C ASN A 61 5.06 2.23 6.12
N SER A 62 5.66 1.65 5.07
CA SER A 62 6.21 0.29 5.09
C SER A 62 7.23 0.06 6.19
N GLU A 63 8.04 1.07 6.52
CA GLU A 63 9.05 1.01 7.58
C GLU A 63 8.47 0.71 8.96
N HIS A 64 7.19 1.02 9.20
CA HIS A 64 6.51 0.70 10.45
C HIS A 64 6.10 -0.78 10.56
N TYR A 65 6.29 -1.56 9.50
CA TYR A 65 5.90 -2.98 9.40
C TYR A 65 7.10 -3.89 9.16
N ALA A 66 8.29 -3.49 9.64
CA ALA A 66 9.56 -4.21 9.49
C ALA A 66 9.96 -4.48 8.02
N ILE A 67 9.49 -3.67 7.09
CA ILE A 67 9.85 -3.75 5.67
C ILE A 67 11.04 -2.82 5.42
N PRO A 68 12.16 -3.31 4.83
CA PRO A 68 13.37 -2.54 4.59
C PRO A 68 13.22 -1.54 3.42
N GLN A 69 12.12 -0.82 3.40
CA GLN A 69 11.80 0.16 2.36
C GLN A 69 10.98 1.31 2.95
N ARG A 70 11.33 2.54 2.62
CA ARG A 70 10.49 3.70 2.88
C ARG A 70 9.46 3.84 1.77
N ARG A 71 8.22 3.43 2.07
CA ARG A 71 7.13 3.46 1.10
C ARG A 71 5.83 3.89 1.79
N LYS A 72 5.32 5.05 1.40
CA LYS A 72 4.05 5.58 1.91
C LYS A 72 2.92 5.26 0.94
N ARG A 73 1.81 4.73 1.47
CA ARG A 73 0.61 4.38 0.70
C ARG A 73 -0.65 4.84 1.38
N VAL A 74 -1.62 5.19 0.56
CA VAL A 74 -3.01 5.40 0.97
C VAL A 74 -3.76 4.09 0.75
N ILE A 75 -4.44 3.63 1.78
CA ILE A 75 -5.30 2.45 1.72
C ILE A 75 -6.72 2.90 2.07
N LEU A 76 -7.69 2.60 1.22
CA LEU A 76 -9.11 2.73 1.51
C LEU A 76 -9.72 1.34 1.55
N VAL A 77 -10.55 1.09 2.56
CA VAL A 77 -11.29 -0.16 2.70
C VAL A 77 -12.76 0.16 2.85
N GLY A 78 -13.59 -0.44 2.02
CA GLY A 78 -15.04 -0.30 2.08
C GLY A 78 -15.73 -1.65 2.30
N SER A 79 -16.90 -1.62 2.95
CA SER A 79 -17.72 -2.80 3.18
C SER A 79 -19.21 -2.49 3.04
N ASN A 80 -19.98 -3.49 2.59
CA ASN A 80 -21.43 -3.48 2.58
C ASN A 80 -22.06 -3.99 3.88
N ASP A 81 -21.24 -4.48 4.81
CA ASP A 81 -21.67 -4.76 6.18
C ASP A 81 -21.62 -3.46 7.01
N PRO A 82 -22.74 -2.95 7.51
CA PRO A 82 -22.77 -1.73 8.32
C PRO A 82 -22.10 -1.89 9.69
N LEU A 83 -21.90 -3.11 10.15
CA LEU A 83 -21.22 -3.42 11.42
C LEU A 83 -19.72 -3.67 11.22
N PHE A 84 -19.27 -3.71 9.97
CA PHE A 84 -17.85 -3.91 9.66
C PHE A 84 -17.04 -2.69 10.10
N SER A 85 -16.11 -2.93 11.01
CA SER A 85 -15.07 -2.00 11.40
C SER A 85 -13.72 -2.67 11.24
N ILE A 86 -12.80 -1.99 10.58
CA ILE A 86 -11.42 -2.44 10.44
C ILE A 86 -10.50 -1.34 10.92
N GLU A 87 -9.57 -1.68 11.78
CA GLU A 87 -8.52 -0.81 12.23
C GLU A 87 -7.28 -0.98 11.33
N PRO A 88 -6.41 0.05 11.24
CA PRO A 88 -5.15 -0.11 10.54
C PRO A 88 -4.32 -1.21 11.20
N PRO A 89 -3.47 -1.92 10.44
CA PRO A 89 -2.56 -2.90 11.01
C PRO A 89 -1.72 -2.28 12.13
N GLN A 90 -1.53 -3.03 13.22
CA GLN A 90 -0.68 -2.57 14.30
C GLN A 90 0.76 -2.41 13.80
N LYS A 91 1.38 -1.27 14.11
CA LYS A 91 2.78 -1.03 13.79
C LYS A 91 3.67 -1.99 14.59
N LEU A 92 4.65 -2.57 13.93
CA LEU A 92 5.66 -3.45 14.54
C LEU A 92 6.88 -2.64 15.01
N THR A 93 7.16 -1.51 14.34
CA THR A 93 8.31 -0.64 14.62
C THR A 93 7.84 0.81 14.59
N GLU A 94 7.96 1.52 15.70
CA GLU A 94 7.55 2.93 15.79
C GLU A 94 8.73 3.88 15.62
N ASP A 95 9.82 3.57 16.29
CA ASP A 95 11.03 4.39 16.29
C ASP A 95 11.95 4.05 15.13
N LYS A 96 12.62 5.07 14.60
CA LYS A 96 13.53 4.94 13.47
C LYS A 96 14.68 3.96 13.74
N GLU A 97 15.08 3.85 14.98
CA GLU A 97 16.14 2.96 15.47
C GLU A 97 15.74 1.48 15.36
N SER A 98 14.44 1.18 15.38
CA SER A 98 13.89 -0.17 15.28
C SER A 98 13.54 -0.57 13.83
N TRP A 99 13.71 0.34 12.86
CA TRP A 99 13.42 0.03 11.46
C TRP A 99 14.45 -0.93 10.88
N VAL A 100 13.97 -1.93 10.17
CA VAL A 100 14.83 -2.86 9.41
C VAL A 100 15.46 -2.12 8.25
N SER A 101 16.78 -2.15 8.14
CA SER A 101 17.50 -1.55 7.03
C SER A 101 17.66 -2.55 5.87
N VAL A 102 17.90 -2.03 4.66
CA VAL A 102 18.26 -2.87 3.49
C VAL A 102 19.52 -3.69 3.79
N LYS A 103 20.48 -3.12 4.54
CA LYS A 103 21.70 -3.82 4.95
C LYS A 103 21.37 -5.02 5.84
N ASP A 104 20.45 -4.87 6.79
CA ASP A 104 20.04 -5.98 7.67
C ASP A 104 19.34 -7.08 6.85
N ALA A 105 18.43 -6.68 5.96
CA ALA A 105 17.66 -7.61 5.12
C ALA A 105 18.52 -8.38 4.09
N LEU A 106 19.66 -7.82 3.70
CA LEU A 106 20.59 -8.44 2.73
C LEU A 106 21.87 -8.95 3.38
N SER A 107 21.93 -9.00 4.71
CA SER A 107 23.16 -9.32 5.45
C SER A 107 23.64 -10.76 5.26
N ASP A 108 22.75 -11.67 4.89
CA ASP A 108 23.01 -13.07 4.58
C ASP A 108 23.50 -13.32 3.13
N LEU A 109 23.40 -12.28 2.26
CA LEU A 109 23.87 -12.39 0.89
C LEU A 109 25.35 -12.01 0.76
N PRO A 110 26.13 -12.75 -0.04
CA PRO A 110 27.53 -12.42 -0.31
C PRO A 110 27.64 -11.10 -1.08
N PRO A 111 28.63 -10.24 -0.76
CA PRO A 111 28.87 -9.03 -1.51
C PRO A 111 29.36 -9.34 -2.93
N LEU A 112 28.75 -8.68 -3.92
CA LEU A 112 29.13 -8.78 -5.33
C LEU A 112 29.70 -7.46 -5.83
N GLN A 113 30.71 -7.54 -6.69
CA GLN A 113 31.22 -6.40 -7.43
C GLN A 113 30.39 -6.16 -8.69
N HIS A 114 30.45 -4.94 -9.24
CA HIS A 114 29.74 -4.63 -10.49
C HIS A 114 30.18 -5.55 -11.62
N GLY A 115 29.22 -6.26 -12.25
CA GLY A 115 29.48 -7.23 -13.32
C GLY A 115 29.96 -8.63 -12.86
N GLU A 116 30.01 -8.86 -11.53
CA GLU A 116 30.35 -10.18 -10.99
C GLU A 116 29.12 -11.11 -11.05
N ASP A 117 29.36 -12.37 -11.51
CA ASP A 117 28.34 -13.42 -11.48
C ASP A 117 28.25 -14.01 -10.07
N GLY A 118 27.08 -13.90 -9.44
CA GLY A 118 26.79 -14.46 -8.13
C GLY A 118 26.30 -15.91 -8.13
N SER A 119 26.15 -16.54 -9.27
CA SER A 119 25.44 -17.82 -9.41
C SER A 119 26.05 -18.98 -8.58
N GLY A 120 27.32 -18.92 -8.19
CA GLY A 120 27.95 -19.90 -7.31
C GLY A 120 28.03 -19.50 -5.83
N LYS A 121 27.52 -18.29 -5.46
CA LYS A 121 27.69 -17.72 -4.11
C LYS A 121 26.40 -17.73 -3.26
N TYR A 122 25.27 -18.11 -3.84
CA TYR A 122 24.01 -18.17 -3.11
C TYR A 122 23.85 -19.53 -2.42
N TYR A 123 23.82 -19.50 -1.11
CA TYR A 123 23.38 -20.66 -0.33
C TYR A 123 21.86 -20.64 -0.29
N ILE A 124 21.24 -21.67 -0.83
CA ILE A 124 19.81 -21.92 -0.61
C ILE A 124 19.69 -22.35 0.83
N HIS A 125 19.28 -21.44 1.71
CA HIS A 125 18.85 -21.79 3.05
C HIS A 125 17.55 -22.59 2.91
N HIS A 126 17.61 -23.91 3.09
CA HIS A 126 16.45 -24.70 3.39
C HIS A 126 16.16 -24.48 4.87
N PRO A 127 15.00 -23.88 5.25
CA PRO A 127 14.61 -23.87 6.65
C PRO A 127 14.37 -25.30 7.08
N GLU A 128 15.01 -25.73 8.16
CA GLU A 128 14.69 -26.96 8.89
C GLU A 128 13.31 -26.88 9.55
#